data_5176e207cbb98455e3ed155a67f845d7
#
_entry.id   5176e207cbb98455e3ed155a67f845d7
#
_cell.length_a   1.000
_cell.length_b   1.000
_cell.length_c   1.000
_cell.angle_alpha   90.00
_cell.angle_beta   90.00
_cell.angle_gamma   90.00
#
_symmetry.space_group_name_H-M   'P 1'
#
loop_
_entity.id
_entity.type
_entity.pdbx_description
1 polymer ?
#
loop_
_entity_poly.entity_id
_entity_poly.type
_entity_poly.pdbx_seq_one_letter_code
_entity_poly.pdbx_strand_id
1 'polypeptide(L)'
;MIVDERMRTYINSLDMGNTPFLEELEQYAIRERVPIIRREMQSFIKMFLAVNRPKRILEVGTAIGFSTLLMCEYGPEDLEIVTIENYEKRIPIAKENFRRAGREAQITLLEGDAGQILKELEDSFEDRKSVV
;
A
#
# COMPACT_ATOMS: atom_id res chain seq x y z
N MET A 1 6.72 -2.00 -13.64
CA MET A 1 6.47 -1.03 -14.73
C MET A 1 7.78 -0.37 -15.14
N ILE A 2 8.06 -0.37 -16.44
CA ILE A 2 9.25 0.29 -16.97
C ILE A 2 8.82 1.64 -17.55
N VAL A 3 9.45 2.71 -17.11
CA VAL A 3 9.09 4.07 -17.49
C VAL A 3 10.38 4.79 -17.89
N ASP A 4 10.38 5.49 -19.02
CA ASP A 4 11.56 6.26 -19.41
C ASP A 4 11.71 7.51 -18.51
N GLU A 5 12.92 8.11 -18.56
CA GLU A 5 13.29 9.23 -17.70
C GLU A 5 12.36 10.44 -17.86
N ARG A 6 11.98 10.75 -19.07
CA ARG A 6 11.11 11.91 -19.32
C ARG A 6 9.70 11.67 -18.85
N MET A 7 9.20 10.45 -19.03
CA MET A 7 7.88 10.06 -18.56
C MET A 7 7.83 10.11 -17.04
N ARG A 8 8.87 9.61 -16.39
CA ARG A 8 8.99 9.66 -14.92
C ARG A 8 8.96 11.09 -14.42
N THR A 9 9.77 11.97 -15.03
CA THR A 9 9.83 13.37 -14.65
C THR A 9 8.47 14.04 -14.81
N TYR A 10 7.79 13.76 -15.92
CA TYR A 10 6.47 14.32 -16.17
C TYR A 10 5.44 13.88 -15.12
N ILE A 11 5.37 12.56 -14.86
CA ILE A 11 4.44 12.03 -13.88
C ILE A 11 4.70 12.62 -12.50
N ASN A 12 5.98 12.68 -12.10
CA ASN A 12 6.34 13.23 -10.79
C ASN A 12 6.04 14.72 -10.68
N SER A 13 6.10 15.45 -11.79
CA SER A 13 5.79 16.89 -11.79
C SER A 13 4.30 17.16 -11.53
N LEU A 14 3.45 16.20 -11.83
CA LEU A 14 2.00 16.31 -11.60
C LEU A 14 1.60 15.95 -10.16
N ASP A 15 2.50 15.33 -9.42
CA ASP A 15 2.21 14.89 -8.05
C ASP A 15 2.38 16.05 -7.08
N MET A 16 1.37 16.27 -6.24
CA MET A 16 1.37 17.34 -5.23
C MET A 16 2.15 16.97 -3.97
N GLY A 17 2.80 15.80 -3.98
CA GLY A 17 3.50 15.29 -2.80
C GLY A 17 2.58 14.50 -1.89
N ASN A 18 3.14 14.01 -0.79
CA ASN A 18 2.41 13.21 0.18
C ASN A 18 2.18 13.99 1.47
N THR A 19 1.35 13.45 2.35
CA THR A 19 1.15 14.02 3.68
C THR A 19 2.47 13.97 4.47
N PRO A 20 2.64 14.80 5.51
CA PRO A 20 3.84 14.76 6.34
C PRO A 20 4.13 13.38 6.91
N PHE A 21 3.10 12.63 7.31
CA PHE A 21 3.29 11.29 7.86
C PHE A 21 3.83 10.33 6.80
N LEU A 22 3.28 10.37 5.58
CA LEU A 22 3.76 9.52 4.49
C LEU A 22 5.19 9.89 4.07
N GLU A 23 5.51 11.18 4.08
CA GLU A 23 6.89 11.62 3.81
C GLU A 23 7.85 11.08 4.87
N GLU A 24 7.44 11.10 6.14
CA GLU A 24 8.24 10.53 7.24
C GLU A 24 8.51 9.04 7.00
N LEU A 25 7.48 8.29 6.60
CA LEU A 25 7.63 6.86 6.32
C LEU A 25 8.53 6.60 5.13
N GLU A 26 8.45 7.43 4.10
CA GLU A 26 9.31 7.30 2.92
C GLU A 26 10.78 7.53 3.33
N GLN A 27 11.04 8.55 4.13
CA GLN A 27 12.39 8.84 4.61
C GLN A 27 12.93 7.71 5.51
N TYR A 28 12.06 7.15 6.36
CA TYR A 28 12.42 5.99 7.15
C TYR A 28 12.81 4.82 6.25
N ALA A 29 12.03 4.54 5.22
CA ALA A 29 12.31 3.44 4.30
C ALA A 29 13.64 3.62 3.58
N ILE A 30 13.93 4.84 3.13
CA ILE A 30 15.20 5.15 2.47
C ILE A 30 16.36 4.94 3.43
N ARG A 31 16.25 5.46 4.65
CA ARG A 31 17.30 5.37 5.66
C ARG A 31 17.57 3.94 6.09
N GLU A 32 16.52 3.15 6.27
CA GLU A 32 16.63 1.76 6.74
C GLU A 32 16.69 0.75 5.59
N ARG A 33 16.76 1.24 4.35
CA ARG A 33 16.84 0.40 3.13
C ARG A 33 15.69 -0.59 3.01
N VAL A 34 14.49 -0.14 3.36
CA VAL A 34 13.28 -0.93 3.17
C VAL A 34 12.75 -0.65 1.76
N PRO A 35 12.54 -1.68 0.93
CA PRO A 35 11.96 -1.45 -0.39
C PRO A 35 10.54 -0.92 -0.28
N ILE A 36 10.27 0.19 -0.95
CA ILE A 36 8.92 0.73 -1.12
C ILE A 36 8.71 1.09 -2.58
N ILE A 37 7.46 1.29 -2.96
CA ILE A 37 7.12 1.64 -4.33
C ILE A 37 7.72 3.00 -4.71
N ARG A 38 8.15 3.11 -5.97
CA ARG A 38 8.73 4.33 -6.49
C ARG A 38 7.69 5.43 -6.65
N ARG A 39 8.13 6.68 -6.73
CA ARG A 39 7.23 7.82 -6.84
C ARG A 39 6.30 7.76 -8.04
N GLU A 40 6.78 7.32 -9.20
CA GLU A 40 5.92 7.18 -10.37
C GLU A 40 4.82 6.14 -10.16
N MET A 41 5.09 5.08 -9.40
CA MET A 41 4.08 4.10 -9.04
C MET A 41 3.11 4.66 -8.00
N GLN A 42 3.60 5.46 -7.07
CA GLN A 42 2.74 6.14 -6.09
C GLN A 42 1.75 7.04 -6.81
N SER A 43 2.22 7.82 -7.77
CA SER A 43 1.37 8.72 -8.58
C SER A 43 0.33 7.94 -9.37
N PHE A 44 0.74 6.81 -9.95
CA PHE A 44 -0.17 5.93 -10.67
C PHE A 44 -1.28 5.39 -9.76
N ILE A 45 -0.90 4.93 -8.57
CA ILE A 45 -1.87 4.39 -7.60
C ILE A 45 -2.86 5.48 -7.19
N LYS A 46 -2.39 6.70 -6.93
CA LYS A 46 -3.28 7.82 -6.58
C LYS A 46 -4.32 8.07 -7.68
N MET A 47 -3.88 8.06 -8.93
CA MET A 47 -4.77 8.22 -10.08
C MET A 47 -5.77 7.06 -10.17
N PHE A 48 -5.28 5.83 -10.03
CA PHE A 48 -6.11 4.63 -10.08
C PHE A 48 -7.22 4.70 -9.02
N LEU A 49 -6.87 5.08 -7.80
CA LEU A 49 -7.82 5.19 -6.70
C LEU A 49 -8.87 6.27 -6.96
N ALA A 50 -8.43 7.40 -7.52
CA ALA A 50 -9.33 8.51 -7.82
C ALA A 50 -10.35 8.13 -8.91
N VAL A 51 -9.91 7.38 -9.92
CA VAL A 51 -10.75 7.00 -11.05
C VAL A 51 -11.67 5.82 -10.70
N ASN A 52 -11.12 4.79 -10.08
CA ASN A 52 -11.85 3.53 -9.85
C ASN A 52 -12.57 3.46 -8.52
N ARG A 53 -12.13 4.23 -7.53
CA ARG A 53 -12.73 4.29 -6.19
C ARG A 53 -13.06 2.91 -5.63
N PRO A 54 -12.05 2.02 -5.50
CA PRO A 54 -12.30 0.66 -5.03
C PRO A 54 -12.76 0.65 -3.57
N LYS A 55 -13.58 -0.33 -3.23
CA LYS A 55 -14.03 -0.50 -1.84
C LYS A 55 -13.18 -1.50 -1.09
N ARG A 56 -12.53 -2.40 -1.81
CA ARG A 56 -11.68 -3.44 -1.21
C ARG A 56 -10.43 -3.63 -2.05
N ILE A 57 -9.32 -3.75 -1.37
CA ILE A 57 -8.02 -4.02 -2.02
C ILE A 57 -7.35 -5.16 -1.26
N LEU A 58 -6.76 -6.07 -2.00
CA LEU A 58 -5.88 -7.09 -1.46
C LEU A 58 -4.46 -6.76 -1.90
N GLU A 59 -3.58 -6.55 -0.92
CA GLU A 59 -2.18 -6.21 -1.15
C GLU A 59 -1.29 -7.36 -0.71
N VAL A 60 -0.30 -7.69 -1.52
CA VAL A 60 0.74 -8.65 -1.16
C VAL A 60 2.04 -7.89 -0.92
N GLY A 61 2.60 -8.04 0.28
CA GLY A 61 3.82 -7.34 0.67
C GLY A 61 3.52 -6.02 1.37
N THR A 62 3.24 -6.11 2.66
CA THR A 62 2.95 -4.92 3.49
C THR A 62 4.20 -4.08 3.73
N ALA A 63 5.36 -4.73 3.90
CA ALA A 63 6.60 -4.10 4.33
C ALA A 63 6.35 -3.28 5.61
N ILE A 64 6.66 -1.98 5.59
CA ILE A 64 6.41 -1.12 6.76
C ILE A 64 5.05 -0.44 6.73
N GLY A 65 4.22 -0.76 5.73
CA GLY A 65 2.87 -0.23 5.60
C GLY A 65 2.77 1.05 4.78
N PHE A 66 3.81 1.45 4.08
CA PHE A 66 3.79 2.71 3.33
C PHE A 66 2.73 2.69 2.22
N SER A 67 2.76 1.70 1.34
CA SER A 67 1.78 1.61 0.24
C SER A 67 0.36 1.41 0.76
N THR A 68 0.20 0.62 1.82
CA THR A 68 -1.09 0.42 2.45
C THR A 68 -1.68 1.74 2.93
N LEU A 69 -0.87 2.54 3.63
CA LEU A 69 -1.30 3.83 4.16
C LEU A 69 -1.49 4.88 3.04
N LEU A 70 -0.68 4.80 1.99
CA LEU A 70 -0.88 5.64 0.82
C LEU A 70 -2.28 5.39 0.23
N MET A 71 -2.65 4.13 0.10
CA MET A 71 -3.96 3.77 -0.44
C MET A 71 -5.11 4.21 0.49
N CYS A 72 -4.93 4.12 1.79
CA CYS A 72 -5.91 4.62 2.75
C CYS A 72 -6.08 6.13 2.61
N GLU A 73 -4.99 6.86 2.46
CA GLU A 73 -5.03 8.33 2.39
C GLU A 73 -5.72 8.84 1.13
N TYR A 74 -5.44 8.22 0.00
CA TYR A 74 -5.92 8.72 -1.29
C TYR A 74 -7.10 7.94 -1.86
N GLY A 75 -7.51 6.86 -1.23
CA GLY A 75 -8.67 6.09 -1.62
C GLY A 75 -9.95 6.59 -0.96
N PRO A 76 -11.08 5.93 -1.24
CA PRO A 76 -12.34 6.26 -0.59
C PRO A 76 -12.26 6.07 0.93
N GLU A 77 -13.05 6.83 1.68
CA GLU A 77 -13.07 6.73 3.14
C GLU A 77 -13.49 5.34 3.64
N ASP A 78 -14.33 4.65 2.87
CA ASP A 78 -14.82 3.33 3.22
C ASP A 78 -13.95 2.19 2.67
N LEU A 79 -12.79 2.52 2.11
CA LEU A 79 -11.87 1.52 1.57
C LEU A 79 -11.40 0.57 2.68
N GLU A 80 -11.49 -0.73 2.41
CA GLU A 80 -10.94 -1.77 3.28
C GLU A 80 -9.78 -2.45 2.56
N ILE A 81 -8.67 -2.60 3.26
CA ILE A 81 -7.48 -3.22 2.70
C ILE A 81 -7.11 -4.46 3.51
N VAL A 82 -6.94 -5.58 2.81
CA VAL A 82 -6.32 -6.77 3.38
C VAL A 82 -4.90 -6.83 2.81
N THR A 83 -3.91 -6.86 3.68
CA THR A 83 -2.51 -6.86 3.28
C THR A 83 -1.79 -8.03 3.92
N ILE A 84 -0.84 -8.62 3.19
CA ILE A 84 -0.18 -9.87 3.58
C ILE A 84 1.32 -9.63 3.73
N GLU A 85 1.91 -10.07 4.83
CA GLU A 85 3.34 -9.98 5.09
C GLU A 85 3.83 -11.20 5.84
N ASN A 86 5.00 -11.71 5.45
CA ASN A 86 5.62 -12.85 6.13
C ASN A 86 6.93 -12.50 6.84
N TYR A 87 7.44 -11.29 6.67
CA TYR A 87 8.72 -10.90 7.26
C TYR A 87 8.49 -10.39 8.68
N GLU A 88 8.81 -11.24 9.65
CA GLU A 88 8.52 -10.98 11.06
C GLU A 88 9.05 -9.66 11.60
N LYS A 89 10.20 -9.19 11.10
CA LYS A 89 10.80 -7.95 11.57
C LYS A 89 10.03 -6.71 11.13
N ARG A 90 9.29 -6.78 10.03
CA ARG A 90 8.55 -5.63 9.49
C ARG A 90 7.12 -5.55 10.00
N ILE A 91 6.55 -6.69 10.40
CA ILE A 91 5.17 -6.74 10.85
C ILE A 91 4.87 -5.81 12.02
N PRO A 92 5.69 -5.79 13.10
CA PRO A 92 5.43 -4.85 14.20
C PRO A 92 5.54 -3.39 13.78
N ILE A 93 6.45 -3.09 12.85
CA ILE A 93 6.65 -1.73 12.33
C ILE A 93 5.41 -1.30 11.56
N ALA A 94 4.90 -2.17 10.70
CA ALA A 94 3.69 -1.88 9.93
C ALA A 94 2.50 -1.66 10.86
N LYS A 95 2.31 -2.52 11.84
CA LYS A 95 1.21 -2.38 12.82
C LYS A 95 1.27 -1.05 13.56
N GLU A 96 2.46 -0.66 14.01
CA GLU A 96 2.64 0.61 14.70
C GLU A 96 2.35 1.79 13.77
N ASN A 97 2.76 1.70 12.51
CA ASN A 97 2.46 2.74 11.54
C ASN A 97 0.96 2.87 11.28
N PHE A 98 0.24 1.75 11.22
CA PHE A 98 -1.21 1.76 11.06
C PHE A 98 -1.89 2.41 12.26
N ARG A 99 -1.41 2.13 13.45
CA ARG A 99 -1.91 2.75 14.68
C ARG A 99 -1.66 4.25 14.69
N ARG A 100 -0.44 4.66 14.38
CA ARG A 100 -0.06 6.10 14.35
C ARG A 100 -0.90 6.87 13.34
N ALA A 101 -1.24 6.25 12.22
CA ALA A 101 -2.05 6.89 11.18
C ALA A 101 -3.55 6.88 11.51
N GLY A 102 -3.97 6.14 12.53
CA GLY A 102 -5.37 6.02 12.87
C GLY A 102 -6.18 5.23 11.85
N ARG A 103 -5.53 4.27 11.17
CA ARG A 103 -6.15 3.52 10.06
C ARG A 103 -6.41 2.05 10.38
N GLU A 104 -6.26 1.65 11.62
CA GLU A 104 -6.40 0.24 12.00
C GLU A 104 -7.76 -0.35 11.61
N ALA A 105 -8.82 0.45 11.66
CA ALA A 105 -10.15 -0.02 11.31
C ALA A 105 -10.32 -0.39 9.83
N GLN A 106 -9.48 0.18 8.96
CA GLN A 106 -9.55 -0.04 7.52
C GLN A 106 -8.63 -1.17 7.04
N ILE A 107 -7.70 -1.60 7.87
CA ILE A 107 -6.61 -2.49 7.46
C ILE A 107 -6.66 -3.80 8.23
N THR A 108 -6.63 -4.91 7.49
CA THR A 108 -6.44 -6.25 8.06
C THR A 108 -5.10 -6.77 7.59
N LEU A 109 -4.16 -6.96 8.52
CA LEU A 109 -2.85 -7.52 8.22
C LEU A 109 -2.87 -9.01 8.48
N LEU A 110 -2.61 -9.80 7.44
CA LEU A 110 -2.51 -11.25 7.53
C LEU A 110 -1.03 -11.64 7.52
N GLU A 111 -0.61 -12.34 8.55
CA GLU A 111 0.78 -12.74 8.75
C GLU A 111 0.98 -14.15 8.22
N GLY A 112 1.88 -14.30 7.26
CA GLY A 112 2.21 -15.61 6.73
C GLY A 112 2.61 -15.58 5.26
N ASP A 113 2.72 -16.77 4.69
CA ASP A 113 3.08 -16.93 3.29
C ASP A 113 1.93 -16.51 2.39
N ALA A 114 2.24 -15.63 1.43
CA ALA A 114 1.24 -15.08 0.52
C ALA A 114 0.56 -16.16 -0.31
N GLY A 115 1.32 -17.13 -0.82
CA GLY A 115 0.75 -18.20 -1.62
C GLY A 115 -0.28 -19.02 -0.87
N GLN A 116 0.03 -19.34 0.39
CA GLN A 116 -0.86 -20.11 1.26
C GLN A 116 -2.10 -19.30 1.61
N ILE A 117 -1.90 -18.03 2.01
CA ILE A 117 -3.01 -17.15 2.39
C ILE A 117 -3.93 -16.88 1.23
N LEU A 118 -3.38 -16.60 0.04
CA LEU A 118 -4.19 -16.34 -1.15
C LEU A 118 -5.05 -17.53 -1.51
N LYS A 119 -4.53 -18.73 -1.37
CA LYS A 119 -5.29 -19.94 -1.61
C LYS A 119 -6.48 -20.06 -0.65
N GLU A 120 -6.25 -19.81 0.63
CA GLU A 120 -7.29 -19.82 1.64
C GLU A 120 -8.36 -18.75 1.39
N LEU A 121 -7.95 -17.56 0.96
CA LEU A 121 -8.86 -16.48 0.63
C LEU A 121 -9.68 -16.80 -0.62
N GLU A 122 -9.07 -17.42 -1.61
CA GLU A 122 -9.76 -17.84 -2.82
C GLU A 122 -10.89 -18.83 -2.49
N ASP A 123 -10.63 -19.77 -1.59
CA ASP A 123 -11.63 -20.73 -1.16
C ASP A 123 -12.77 -20.09 -0.37
N SER A 124 -12.47 -19.00 0.37
CA SER A 124 -13.43 -18.31 1.24
C SER A 124 -14.21 -17.21 0.54
N PHE A 125 -13.66 -16.63 -0.52
CA PHE A 125 -14.21 -15.44 -1.18
C PHE A 125 -14.26 -15.63 -2.69
N GLU A 126 -15.35 -16.12 -3.18
CA GLU A 126 -15.53 -16.33 -4.62
C GLU A 126 -15.67 -15.02 -5.40
N ASP A 127 -16.08 -13.94 -4.74
CA ASP A 127 -16.39 -12.67 -5.39
C ASP A 127 -15.32 -11.58 -5.19
N ARG A 128 -14.05 -11.96 -5.11
CA ARG A 128 -13.01 -10.95 -4.85
C ARG A 128 -12.83 -9.97 -6.00
N LYS A 129 -12.66 -8.72 -5.63
CA LYS A 129 -12.79 -7.59 -6.55
C LYS A 129 -11.48 -7.01 -7.03
N SER A 130 -10.53 -6.77 -6.14
CA SER A 130 -9.27 -6.11 -6.51
C SER A 130 -8.09 -6.77 -5.83
N VAL A 131 -7.03 -7.03 -6.61
CA VAL A 131 -5.76 -7.57 -6.10
C VAL A 131 -4.65 -6.59 -6.47
N VAL A 132 -3.88 -6.21 -5.48
CA VAL A 132 -2.76 -5.28 -5.64
C VAL A 132 -1.47 -5.86 -5.07
#